data_f869371ba79f5d1f64487f7427bc42f4
#
_entry.id   f869371ba79f5d1f64487f7427bc42f4
#
_cell.length_a   1.000
_cell.length_b   1.000
_cell.length_c   1.000
_cell.angle_alpha   90.00
_cell.angle_beta   90.00
_cell.angle_gamma   90.00
#
_symmetry.space_group_name_H-M   'P 1'
#
loop_
_entity.id
_entity.type
_entity.pdbx_description
1 polymer ?
#
loop_
_entity_poly.entity_id
_entity_poly.type
_entity_poly.pdbx_seq_one_letter_code
_entity_poly.pdbx_strand_id
1 'polypeptide(L)'
;QEIAENFSNLRLNKEGNPLFIGILHQPFEEYAQSLGRTIQEDWQKIQGRFEDIPFSINSDETVHLIAQVISTKKKDKEFFNLSLKISKLTNNGKLNKSLAEVLSSCNPIHPLVSLLLNPISRQRFGQNERSIFTFINSGEPYGFMNFLNDNKNKKSLYTIDLLFDYLQVNLEPSILVSNIGHSWSEARDSIKRAEAIDDEDSIKIAKIISLIDLFGKNLSLFSTIEILENSIYINKSKLKKVLRNLEDKKIIVFRKFKNAYALFSGSDINLEELSELNKIKIKNDYEIILSQLPTLQPIIAKRHFFETGTQRIFQRFCLVLSNVKKTVENIIQLDISNASAGAFIFLCKSTEDTKEEFEKKLNEISKIKFPKAIIIGTSESYIEFFNYALEIASLKGVKTSVPAIEGDAIAKKELSARLTAYQNLLFNSLFINFEKANWRFNNQKITSKNLSSIASDVSDQVYHLTPKIQNELVIREKLSTMAVAGSYGLINRILNNSQ
;
A
#
# COMPACT_ATOMS: atom_id res chain seq x y z
N GLN A 1 -1.47 -15.08 34.59
CA GLN A 1 -0.28 -15.87 34.22
C GLN A 1 -0.40 -17.29 34.80
N GLU A 2 -0.53 -17.43 36.10
CA GLU A 2 -0.65 -18.73 36.83
C GLU A 2 -1.82 -19.58 36.34
N ILE A 3 -2.99 -18.95 36.02
CA ILE A 3 -4.15 -19.64 35.45
C ILE A 3 -3.84 -20.19 34.06
N ALA A 4 -3.20 -19.42 33.19
CA ALA A 4 -2.85 -19.84 31.85
C ALA A 4 -1.79 -20.96 31.83
N GLU A 5 -0.83 -20.92 32.73
CA GLU A 5 0.17 -21.97 32.92
C GLU A 5 -0.45 -23.27 33.44
N ASN A 6 -1.37 -23.17 34.40
CA ASN A 6 -2.08 -24.33 34.93
C ASN A 6 -2.96 -25.00 33.87
N PHE A 7 -3.68 -24.21 33.05
CA PHE A 7 -4.47 -24.73 31.94
C PHE A 7 -3.61 -25.39 30.85
N SER A 8 -2.46 -24.85 30.52
CA SER A 8 -1.56 -25.45 29.53
C SER A 8 -0.94 -26.77 29.99
N ASN A 9 -0.92 -27.01 31.30
CA ASN A 9 -0.38 -28.22 31.91
C ASN A 9 -1.45 -29.30 32.20
N LEU A 10 -2.74 -28.98 32.04
CA LEU A 10 -3.82 -29.96 32.17
C LEU A 10 -3.69 -31.04 31.10
N ARG A 11 -3.32 -32.26 31.51
CA ARG A 11 -3.39 -33.42 30.63
C ARG A 11 -4.87 -33.74 30.35
N LEU A 12 -5.19 -33.81 29.06
CA LEU A 12 -6.51 -34.15 28.56
C LEU A 12 -6.98 -35.49 29.12
N ASN A 13 -7.96 -35.46 30.01
CA ASN A 13 -8.71 -36.65 30.43
C ASN A 13 -9.73 -36.99 29.33
N LYS A 14 -10.09 -38.28 29.23
CA LYS A 14 -10.87 -38.88 28.14
C LYS A 14 -12.28 -38.31 27.93
N GLU A 15 -12.77 -37.38 28.74
CA GLU A 15 -14.16 -36.89 28.75
C GLU A 15 -14.40 -35.47 28.21
N GLY A 16 -13.45 -34.88 27.53
CA GLY A 16 -13.63 -33.59 26.85
C GLY A 16 -12.39 -32.70 26.87
N ASN A 17 -12.23 -31.88 25.85
CA ASN A 17 -11.15 -30.93 25.75
C ASN A 17 -11.62 -29.60 26.39
N PRO A 18 -11.03 -29.17 27.53
CA PRO A 18 -11.40 -27.89 28.12
C PRO A 18 -10.91 -26.77 27.15
N LEU A 19 -11.78 -25.81 26.85
CA LEU A 19 -11.49 -24.61 26.08
C LEU A 19 -11.41 -23.42 27.04
N PHE A 20 -10.26 -22.73 27.03
CA PHE A 20 -10.10 -21.48 27.76
C PHE A 20 -10.15 -20.31 26.76
N ILE A 21 -11.10 -19.39 26.97
CA ILE A 21 -11.25 -18.18 26.15
C ILE A 21 -10.96 -16.97 27.03
N GLY A 22 -9.86 -16.27 26.71
CA GLY A 22 -9.51 -15.00 27.34
C GLY A 22 -9.93 -13.83 26.46
N ILE A 23 -10.71 -12.87 26.98
CA ILE A 23 -11.08 -11.65 26.28
C ILE A 23 -10.24 -10.52 26.86
N LEU A 24 -9.45 -9.87 26.01
CA LEU A 24 -8.56 -8.77 26.39
C LEU A 24 -9.02 -7.48 25.71
N HIS A 25 -8.87 -6.36 26.40
CA HIS A 25 -9.17 -5.03 25.84
C HIS A 25 -8.10 -4.50 24.89
N GLN A 26 -6.88 -5.05 25.00
CA GLN A 26 -5.70 -4.65 24.23
C GLN A 26 -5.02 -5.90 23.69
N PRO A 27 -4.21 -5.77 22.61
CA PRO A 27 -3.31 -6.83 22.19
C PRO A 27 -2.46 -7.30 23.38
N PHE A 28 -2.22 -8.58 23.47
CA PHE A 28 -1.50 -9.19 24.60
C PHE A 28 -0.13 -8.54 24.84
N GLU A 29 0.54 -8.14 23.76
CA GLU A 29 1.86 -7.48 23.79
C GLU A 29 1.80 -6.09 24.45
N GLU A 30 0.72 -5.34 24.28
CA GLU A 30 0.59 -3.99 24.87
C GLU A 30 0.52 -4.01 26.40
N TYR A 31 -0.01 -5.07 27.00
CA TYR A 31 0.00 -5.22 28.47
C TYR A 31 1.43 -5.37 29.03
N ALA A 32 2.35 -5.89 28.23
CA ALA A 32 3.72 -6.14 28.66
C ALA A 32 4.66 -4.96 28.36
N GLN A 33 4.26 -3.97 27.55
CA GLN A 33 5.14 -2.86 27.13
C GLN A 33 5.70 -2.02 28.28
N SER A 34 4.95 -1.86 29.36
CA SER A 34 5.39 -1.13 30.56
C SER A 34 6.20 -1.98 31.54
N LEU A 35 6.35 -3.29 31.28
CA LEU A 35 7.00 -4.23 32.16
C LEU A 35 8.46 -4.46 31.75
N GLY A 36 9.30 -4.89 32.70
CA GLY A 36 10.72 -5.18 32.44
C GLY A 36 10.89 -6.31 31.40
N ARG A 37 12.03 -6.30 30.69
CA ARG A 37 12.34 -7.19 29.56
C ARG A 37 12.13 -8.68 29.86
N THR A 38 12.50 -9.13 31.06
CA THR A 38 12.32 -10.53 31.48
C THR A 38 10.85 -10.93 31.54
N ILE A 39 9.98 -10.03 32.02
CA ILE A 39 8.55 -10.26 32.10
C ILE A 39 7.93 -10.24 30.67
N GLN A 40 8.43 -9.39 29.77
CA GLN A 40 7.99 -9.38 28.35
C GLN A 40 8.29 -10.72 27.65
N GLU A 41 9.47 -11.28 27.89
CA GLU A 41 9.87 -12.60 27.34
C GLU A 41 8.98 -13.74 27.88
N ASP A 42 8.60 -13.71 29.13
CA ASP A 42 7.69 -14.69 29.72
C ASP A 42 6.26 -14.53 29.20
N TRP A 43 5.80 -13.29 28.97
CA TRP A 43 4.50 -13.02 28.36
C TRP A 43 4.43 -13.53 26.90
N GLN A 44 5.48 -13.38 26.12
CA GLN A 44 5.57 -13.93 24.77
C GLN A 44 5.49 -15.48 24.75
N LYS A 45 6.10 -16.14 25.73
CA LYS A 45 5.99 -17.61 25.87
C LYS A 45 4.56 -18.05 26.18
N ILE A 46 3.82 -17.27 26.96
CA ILE A 46 2.42 -17.54 27.28
C ILE A 46 1.54 -17.31 26.06
N GLN A 47 1.73 -16.18 25.34
CA GLN A 47 1.00 -15.86 24.12
C GLN A 47 1.15 -16.96 23.06
N GLY A 48 2.34 -17.52 22.90
CA GLY A 48 2.59 -18.61 21.95
C GLY A 48 1.83 -19.91 22.23
N ARG A 49 1.14 -20.03 23.39
CA ARG A 49 0.29 -21.19 23.75
C ARG A 49 -1.19 -20.94 23.47
N PHE A 50 -1.57 -19.72 23.09
CA PHE A 50 -2.92 -19.34 22.73
C PHE A 50 -3.03 -19.07 21.24
N GLU A 51 -4.18 -19.34 20.68
CA GLU A 51 -4.56 -18.83 19.36
C GLU A 51 -5.11 -17.41 19.55
N ASP A 52 -4.40 -16.42 18.99
CA ASP A 52 -4.79 -15.02 19.10
C ASP A 52 -5.81 -14.70 17.98
N ILE A 53 -7.03 -14.37 18.36
CA ILE A 53 -8.09 -14.01 17.42
C ILE A 53 -8.36 -12.50 17.58
N PRO A 54 -7.74 -11.65 16.74
CA PRO A 54 -7.95 -10.21 16.83
C PRO A 54 -9.36 -9.83 16.40
N PHE A 55 -10.16 -9.33 17.33
CA PHE A 55 -11.43 -8.68 17.03
C PHE A 55 -11.20 -7.23 16.63
N SER A 56 -10.88 -6.99 15.36
CA SER A 56 -10.82 -5.64 14.79
C SER A 56 -12.11 -5.34 14.06
N ILE A 57 -12.88 -4.36 14.56
CA ILE A 57 -14.04 -3.85 13.83
C ILE A 57 -13.55 -3.17 12.56
N ASN A 58 -13.95 -3.65 11.40
CA ASN A 58 -13.61 -3.02 10.12
C ASN A 58 -14.24 -1.61 10.01
N SER A 59 -13.65 -0.74 9.19
CA SER A 59 -14.19 0.60 8.96
C SER A 59 -15.64 0.56 8.47
N ASP A 60 -15.99 -0.43 7.65
CA ASP A 60 -17.33 -0.61 7.12
C ASP A 60 -18.34 -0.98 8.21
N GLU A 61 -17.96 -1.85 9.15
CA GLU A 61 -18.79 -2.23 10.30
C GLU A 61 -19.08 -1.03 11.22
N THR A 62 -18.10 -0.16 11.42
CA THR A 62 -18.29 1.07 12.20
C THR A 62 -19.31 1.98 11.54
N VAL A 63 -19.27 2.16 10.22
CA VAL A 63 -20.24 2.97 9.49
C VAL A 63 -21.64 2.35 9.58
N HIS A 64 -21.73 1.01 9.53
CA HIS A 64 -22.99 0.31 9.75
C HIS A 64 -23.59 0.58 11.14
N LEU A 65 -22.77 0.56 12.19
CA LEU A 65 -23.23 0.86 13.55
C LEU A 65 -23.73 2.31 13.67
N ILE A 66 -23.02 3.28 13.07
CA ILE A 66 -23.45 4.67 13.03
C ILE A 66 -24.82 4.78 12.31
N ALA A 67 -24.96 4.13 11.17
CA ALA A 67 -26.19 4.14 10.39
C ALA A 67 -27.39 3.55 11.16
N GLN A 68 -27.17 2.50 11.97
CA GLN A 68 -28.21 1.92 12.82
C GLN A 68 -28.67 2.86 13.93
N VAL A 69 -27.75 3.59 14.55
CA VAL A 69 -28.06 4.54 15.63
C VAL A 69 -28.81 5.76 15.10
N ILE A 70 -28.40 6.30 13.93
CA ILE A 70 -29.04 7.50 13.37
C ILE A 70 -30.39 7.21 12.74
N SER A 71 -30.57 6.04 12.11
CA SER A 71 -31.84 5.50 11.57
C SER A 71 -32.79 6.54 10.92
N THR A 72 -32.30 7.27 9.91
CA THR A 72 -33.12 8.23 9.17
C THR A 72 -34.06 7.53 8.18
N LYS A 73 -35.37 7.71 8.34
CA LYS A 73 -36.41 7.15 7.45
C LYS A 73 -36.53 7.83 6.09
N LYS A 74 -35.94 9.02 5.89
CA LYS A 74 -36.02 9.80 4.64
C LYS A 74 -34.81 9.53 3.76
N LYS A 75 -35.02 8.93 2.59
CA LYS A 75 -34.00 8.81 1.54
C LYS A 75 -33.85 10.17 0.83
N ASP A 76 -32.75 10.85 1.04
CA ASP A 76 -32.38 12.07 0.32
C ASP A 76 -31.51 11.68 -0.90
N LYS A 77 -32.00 12.01 -2.11
CA LYS A 77 -31.30 11.67 -3.37
C LYS A 77 -29.97 12.41 -3.52
N GLU A 78 -29.88 13.65 -3.07
CA GLU A 78 -28.65 14.44 -3.15
C GLU A 78 -27.59 13.86 -2.22
N PHE A 79 -27.98 13.52 -1.01
CA PHE A 79 -27.08 12.90 -0.04
C PHE A 79 -26.63 11.50 -0.47
N PHE A 80 -27.50 10.71 -1.10
CA PHE A 80 -27.13 9.44 -1.70
C PHE A 80 -26.12 9.60 -2.83
N ASN A 81 -26.28 10.61 -3.71
CA ASN A 81 -25.31 10.89 -4.76
C ASN A 81 -23.96 11.33 -4.20
N LEU A 82 -23.94 12.10 -3.11
CA LEU A 82 -22.71 12.45 -2.39
C LEU A 82 -22.03 11.19 -1.84
N SER A 83 -22.79 10.31 -1.19
CA SER A 83 -22.29 9.05 -0.66
C SER A 83 -21.70 8.14 -1.75
N LEU A 84 -22.32 8.09 -2.94
CA LEU A 84 -21.78 7.37 -4.11
C LEU A 84 -20.45 7.95 -4.58
N LYS A 85 -20.34 9.27 -4.67
CA LYS A 85 -19.08 9.92 -5.06
C LYS A 85 -17.97 9.62 -4.05
N ILE A 86 -18.24 9.76 -2.76
CA ILE A 86 -17.26 9.50 -1.71
C ILE A 86 -16.86 8.03 -1.70
N SER A 87 -17.78 7.07 -1.80
CA SER A 87 -17.46 5.65 -1.84
C SER A 87 -16.58 5.27 -3.03
N LYS A 88 -16.73 5.97 -4.17
CA LYS A 88 -15.86 5.79 -5.35
C LYS A 88 -14.46 6.35 -5.11
N LEU A 89 -14.36 7.53 -4.51
CA LEU A 89 -13.09 8.22 -4.26
C LEU A 89 -12.24 7.49 -3.21
N THR A 90 -12.86 6.86 -2.22
CA THR A 90 -12.15 6.10 -1.16
C THR A 90 -11.79 4.68 -1.57
N ASN A 91 -12.34 4.15 -2.67
CA ASN A 91 -12.09 2.80 -3.17
C ASN A 91 -11.32 2.79 -4.50
N ASN A 92 -10.23 3.56 -4.59
CA ASN A 92 -9.37 3.62 -5.78
C ASN A 92 -10.13 3.80 -7.12
N GLY A 93 -11.17 4.62 -7.09
CA GLY A 93 -12.01 4.90 -8.27
C GLY A 93 -13.04 3.80 -8.60
N LYS A 94 -13.09 2.69 -7.84
CA LYS A 94 -14.10 1.63 -8.03
C LYS A 94 -15.35 1.93 -7.22
N LEU A 95 -16.51 1.82 -7.85
CA LEU A 95 -17.79 2.05 -7.19
C LEU A 95 -18.10 0.93 -6.19
N ASN A 96 -18.28 1.30 -4.91
CA ASN A 96 -18.80 0.41 -3.88
C ASN A 96 -20.23 0.84 -3.49
N LYS A 97 -21.23 0.20 -4.10
CA LYS A 97 -22.65 0.51 -3.85
C LYS A 97 -23.08 0.20 -2.42
N SER A 98 -22.61 -0.92 -1.87
CA SER A 98 -22.93 -1.33 -0.49
C SER A 98 -22.47 -0.26 0.51
N LEU A 99 -21.22 0.20 0.42
CA LEU A 99 -20.71 1.28 1.26
C LEU A 99 -21.48 2.59 1.07
N ALA A 100 -21.86 2.92 -0.17
CA ALA A 100 -22.63 4.14 -0.44
C ALA A 100 -24.03 4.10 0.18
N GLU A 101 -24.70 2.96 0.17
CA GLU A 101 -26.00 2.76 0.83
C GLU A 101 -25.90 2.96 2.34
N VAL A 102 -24.87 2.38 2.97
CA VAL A 102 -24.62 2.53 4.40
C VAL A 102 -24.29 3.97 4.77
N LEU A 103 -23.39 4.62 4.02
CA LEU A 103 -23.06 6.04 4.22
C LEU A 103 -24.29 6.93 4.06
N SER A 104 -25.18 6.60 3.12
CA SER A 104 -26.43 7.38 2.93
C SER A 104 -27.40 7.28 4.11
N SER A 105 -27.30 6.22 4.89
CA SER A 105 -28.11 6.02 6.10
C SER A 105 -27.57 6.81 7.30
N CYS A 106 -26.36 7.36 7.22
CA CYS A 106 -25.76 8.22 8.25
C CYS A 106 -26.22 9.70 8.20
N ASN A 107 -27.12 10.07 7.28
CA ASN A 107 -27.64 11.45 7.19
C ASN A 107 -28.22 11.90 8.56
N PRO A 108 -27.85 13.09 9.11
CA PRO A 108 -27.14 14.23 8.48
C PRO A 108 -25.62 14.28 8.71
N ILE A 109 -24.97 13.19 9.10
CA ILE A 109 -23.50 13.16 9.21
C ILE A 109 -22.90 13.07 7.80
N HIS A 110 -21.99 13.99 7.46
CA HIS A 110 -21.29 13.95 6.17
C HIS A 110 -20.54 12.62 5.96
N PRO A 111 -20.60 11.98 4.78
CA PRO A 111 -19.99 10.65 4.55
C PRO A 111 -18.51 10.54 4.94
N LEU A 112 -17.71 11.59 4.72
CA LEU A 112 -16.30 11.62 5.13
C LEU A 112 -16.14 11.65 6.66
N VAL A 113 -17.06 12.31 7.40
CA VAL A 113 -17.06 12.29 8.87
C VAL A 113 -17.30 10.86 9.35
N SER A 114 -18.34 10.18 8.81
CA SER A 114 -18.66 8.79 9.15
C SER A 114 -17.46 7.85 8.95
N LEU A 115 -16.66 8.05 7.90
CA LEU A 115 -15.44 7.29 7.64
C LEU A 115 -14.32 7.63 8.64
N LEU A 116 -14.13 8.91 8.99
CA LEU A 116 -13.06 9.36 9.89
C LEU A 116 -13.32 9.01 11.36
N LEU A 117 -14.58 8.82 11.77
CA LEU A 117 -14.89 8.47 13.16
C LEU A 117 -14.22 7.18 13.64
N ASN A 118 -14.07 6.18 12.76
CA ASN A 118 -13.39 4.93 13.13
C ASN A 118 -11.90 5.11 13.46
N PRO A 119 -11.04 5.67 12.59
CA PRO A 119 -9.64 5.87 12.93
C PRO A 119 -9.44 6.85 14.10
N ILE A 120 -10.35 7.81 14.29
CA ILE A 120 -10.31 8.73 15.43
C ILE A 120 -10.59 7.98 16.73
N SER A 121 -11.64 7.14 16.78
CA SER A 121 -12.01 6.37 17.98
C SER A 121 -10.94 5.35 18.40
N ARG A 122 -10.17 4.84 17.43
CA ARG A 122 -9.07 3.91 17.70
C ARG A 122 -7.85 4.54 18.36
N GLN A 123 -7.73 5.87 18.36
CA GLN A 123 -6.57 6.57 18.95
C GLN A 123 -6.60 6.59 20.49
N ARG A 124 -7.69 6.15 21.14
CA ARG A 124 -7.82 6.04 22.61
C ARG A 124 -7.26 7.26 23.34
N PHE A 125 -7.91 8.41 23.14
CA PHE A 125 -7.52 9.66 23.78
C PHE A 125 -7.83 9.63 25.27
N GLY A 126 -6.89 9.16 26.12
CA GLY A 126 -6.99 9.15 27.57
C GLY A 126 -7.76 7.97 28.17
N GLN A 127 -7.83 7.90 29.52
CA GLN A 127 -8.45 6.81 30.28
C GLN A 127 -9.96 6.66 30.09
N ASN A 128 -10.64 7.70 29.63
CA ASN A 128 -12.05 7.62 29.27
C ASN A 128 -12.17 7.39 27.77
N GLU A 129 -12.32 6.15 27.36
CA GLU A 129 -12.64 5.74 25.99
C GLU A 129 -13.93 6.44 25.54
N ARG A 130 -13.81 7.61 24.90
CA ARG A 130 -14.94 8.26 24.25
C ARG A 130 -15.21 7.50 22.95
N SER A 131 -16.16 6.56 23.05
CA SER A 131 -16.60 5.76 21.92
C SER A 131 -17.26 6.64 20.85
N ILE A 132 -17.40 6.11 19.63
CA ILE A 132 -18.20 6.73 18.55
C ILE A 132 -19.60 7.08 19.05
N PHE A 133 -20.18 6.24 19.90
CA PHE A 133 -21.50 6.45 20.50
C PHE A 133 -21.53 7.65 21.46
N THR A 134 -20.42 7.89 22.18
CA THR A 134 -20.30 9.08 23.02
C THR A 134 -20.35 10.36 22.17
N PHE A 135 -19.65 10.40 21.04
CA PHE A 135 -19.71 11.51 20.09
C PHE A 135 -21.13 11.73 19.56
N ILE A 136 -21.81 10.64 19.11
CA ILE A 136 -23.16 10.72 18.56
C ILE A 136 -24.16 11.24 19.60
N ASN A 137 -24.02 10.85 20.86
CA ASN A 137 -24.88 11.27 21.95
C ASN A 137 -24.38 12.57 22.65
N SER A 138 -23.26 13.17 22.20
CA SER A 138 -22.66 14.30 22.87
C SER A 138 -23.49 15.58 22.70
N GLY A 139 -23.93 16.13 23.80
CA GLY A 139 -24.47 17.49 23.91
C GLY A 139 -23.40 18.56 24.16
N GLU A 140 -22.12 18.20 24.18
CA GLU A 140 -21.01 19.11 24.33
C GLU A 140 -20.90 20.07 23.12
N PRO A 141 -20.21 21.22 23.24
CA PRO A 141 -20.02 22.14 22.13
C PRO A 141 -19.49 21.42 20.90
N TYR A 142 -20.07 21.69 19.74
CA TYR A 142 -19.80 21.03 18.45
C TYR A 142 -20.10 19.51 18.44
N GLY A 143 -20.63 18.90 19.50
CA GLY A 143 -21.08 17.52 19.50
C GLY A 143 -22.30 17.31 18.60
N PHE A 144 -22.56 16.06 18.19
CA PHE A 144 -23.61 15.78 17.20
C PHE A 144 -25.01 16.13 17.71
N MET A 145 -25.35 15.86 18.97
CA MET A 145 -26.64 16.25 19.54
C MET A 145 -26.78 17.77 19.69
N ASN A 146 -25.69 18.48 20.04
CA ASN A 146 -25.68 19.95 20.05
C ASN A 146 -25.98 20.49 18.65
N PHE A 147 -25.30 19.97 17.63
CA PHE A 147 -25.54 20.35 16.23
C PHE A 147 -27.01 20.09 15.80
N LEU A 148 -27.59 18.97 16.15
CA LEU A 148 -28.99 18.65 15.83
C LEU A 148 -29.97 19.63 16.50
N ASN A 149 -29.69 20.03 17.74
CA ASN A 149 -30.52 20.99 18.48
C ASN A 149 -30.47 22.38 17.84
N ASP A 150 -29.29 22.84 17.46
CA ASP A 150 -29.09 24.15 16.85
C ASP A 150 -29.64 24.22 15.40
N ASN A 151 -29.74 23.09 14.72
CA ASN A 151 -30.13 23.02 13.31
C ASN A 151 -31.48 22.30 13.06
N LYS A 152 -32.39 22.25 14.05
CA LYS A 152 -33.68 21.52 13.97
C LYS A 152 -34.48 21.82 12.70
N ASN A 153 -34.40 23.03 12.17
CA ASN A 153 -35.16 23.50 11.00
C ASN A 153 -34.32 23.72 9.74
N LYS A 154 -33.02 23.37 9.74
CA LYS A 154 -32.11 23.59 8.61
C LYS A 154 -31.69 22.26 7.99
N LYS A 155 -31.64 22.20 6.67
CA LYS A 155 -31.00 21.08 5.94
C LYS A 155 -29.47 21.29 5.92
N SER A 156 -28.83 21.15 7.06
CA SER A 156 -27.37 21.26 7.17
C SER A 156 -26.77 19.88 7.49
N LEU A 157 -25.55 19.64 7.00
CA LEU A 157 -24.80 18.42 7.32
C LEU A 157 -23.77 18.72 8.41
N TYR A 158 -23.51 17.71 9.24
CA TYR A 158 -22.38 17.73 10.17
C TYR A 158 -21.10 17.46 9.39
N THR A 159 -20.29 18.49 9.20
CA THR A 159 -19.13 18.51 8.31
C THR A 159 -17.81 18.23 9.04
N ILE A 160 -16.72 18.02 8.31
CA ILE A 160 -15.40 17.66 8.87
C ILE A 160 -14.81 18.81 9.71
N ASP A 161 -15.04 20.06 9.33
CA ASP A 161 -14.60 21.22 10.09
C ASP A 161 -15.27 21.30 11.47
N LEU A 162 -16.55 20.95 11.59
CA LEU A 162 -17.25 20.83 12.87
C LEU A 162 -16.67 19.68 13.71
N LEU A 163 -16.31 18.56 13.08
CA LEU A 163 -15.63 17.49 13.78
C LEU A 163 -14.27 17.91 14.33
N PHE A 164 -13.53 18.75 13.58
CA PHE A 164 -12.28 19.32 14.06
C PHE A 164 -12.51 20.18 15.30
N ASP A 165 -13.52 21.05 15.28
CA ASP A 165 -13.87 21.91 16.40
C ASP A 165 -14.30 21.10 17.63
N TYR A 166 -15.06 20.02 17.42
CA TYR A 166 -15.41 19.10 18.50
C TYR A 166 -14.16 18.48 19.15
N LEU A 167 -13.23 17.96 18.35
CA LEU A 167 -12.00 17.37 18.87
C LEU A 167 -11.13 18.39 19.61
N GLN A 168 -11.04 19.58 19.06
CA GLN A 168 -10.28 20.68 19.65
C GLN A 168 -10.84 21.10 21.00
N VAL A 169 -12.13 21.38 21.08
CA VAL A 169 -12.74 21.94 22.30
C VAL A 169 -12.85 20.88 23.41
N ASN A 170 -13.16 19.63 23.04
CA ASN A 170 -13.51 18.62 24.04
C ASN A 170 -12.39 17.60 24.31
N LEU A 171 -11.46 17.37 23.38
CA LEU A 171 -10.48 16.30 23.46
C LEU A 171 -9.02 16.73 23.30
N GLU A 172 -8.73 18.01 23.06
CA GLU A 172 -7.36 18.51 22.80
C GLU A 172 -6.36 18.10 23.89
N PRO A 173 -6.64 18.21 25.20
CA PRO A 173 -5.68 17.79 26.21
C PRO A 173 -5.28 16.32 26.10
N SER A 174 -6.25 15.46 25.80
CA SER A 174 -6.01 14.02 25.62
C SER A 174 -5.29 13.70 24.31
N ILE A 175 -5.57 14.45 23.25
CA ILE A 175 -4.89 14.32 21.96
C ILE A 175 -3.42 14.71 22.08
N LEU A 176 -3.11 15.79 22.79
CA LEU A 176 -1.74 16.28 22.96
C LEU A 176 -0.82 15.27 23.69
N VAL A 177 -1.37 14.50 24.61
CA VAL A 177 -0.62 13.45 25.34
C VAL A 177 -0.48 12.15 24.52
N SER A 178 -1.28 11.98 23.46
CA SER A 178 -1.24 10.78 22.62
C SER A 178 -0.05 10.77 21.65
N ASN A 179 0.15 9.64 20.96
CA ASN A 179 1.17 9.46 19.93
C ASN A 179 1.04 10.42 18.74
N ILE A 180 -0.11 11.02 18.52
CA ILE A 180 -0.36 12.04 17.47
C ILE A 180 -0.26 13.47 17.99
N GLY A 181 0.05 13.69 19.26
CA GLY A 181 0.05 15.02 19.90
C GLY A 181 0.92 16.05 19.18
N HIS A 182 2.11 15.65 18.74
CA HIS A 182 2.99 16.53 17.95
C HIS A 182 2.34 16.95 16.62
N SER A 183 1.82 15.98 15.85
CA SER A 183 1.17 16.28 14.56
C SER A 183 -0.11 17.10 14.73
N TRP A 184 -0.84 16.92 15.85
CA TRP A 184 -1.98 17.75 16.21
C TRP A 184 -1.56 19.20 16.48
N SER A 185 -0.46 19.40 17.23
CA SER A 185 0.07 20.75 17.50
C SER A 185 0.47 21.46 16.20
N GLU A 186 1.17 20.77 15.27
CA GLU A 186 1.50 21.32 13.95
C GLU A 186 0.24 21.71 13.15
N ALA A 187 -0.81 20.88 13.20
CA ALA A 187 -2.09 21.15 12.57
C ALA A 187 -2.74 22.41 13.16
N ARG A 188 -2.75 22.55 14.50
CA ARG A 188 -3.26 23.71 15.21
C ARG A 188 -2.54 24.99 14.81
N ASP A 189 -1.21 24.97 14.73
CA ASP A 189 -0.41 26.13 14.31
C ASP A 189 -0.69 26.52 12.84
N SER A 190 -0.92 25.54 11.98
CA SER A 190 -1.31 25.79 10.58
C SER A 190 -2.70 26.43 10.49
N ILE A 191 -3.65 25.98 11.31
CA ILE A 191 -5.00 26.56 11.36
C ILE A 191 -4.97 27.99 11.92
N LYS A 192 -4.20 28.27 12.98
CA LYS A 192 -4.00 29.64 13.49
C LYS A 192 -3.48 30.58 12.39
N ARG A 193 -2.58 30.11 11.53
CA ARG A 193 -2.10 30.88 10.36
C ARG A 193 -3.21 31.09 9.33
N ALA A 194 -4.10 30.10 9.14
CA ALA A 194 -5.27 30.28 8.28
C ALA A 194 -6.29 31.26 8.87
N GLU A 195 -6.51 31.24 10.18
CA GLU A 195 -7.36 32.20 10.88
C GLU A 195 -6.87 33.64 10.68
N ALA A 196 -5.55 33.86 10.61
CA ALA A 196 -4.97 35.19 10.34
C ALA A 196 -5.26 35.72 8.90
N ILE A 197 -5.81 34.88 8.00
CA ILE A 197 -6.23 35.29 6.65
C ILE A 197 -7.59 35.96 6.66
N ASP A 198 -8.40 35.72 7.70
CA ASP A 198 -9.78 36.24 7.88
C ASP A 198 -10.74 35.82 6.73
N ASP A 199 -10.51 34.56 6.20
CA ASP A 199 -11.38 33.94 5.20
C ASP A 199 -11.94 32.64 5.75
N GLU A 200 -13.24 32.56 5.95
CA GLU A 200 -13.93 31.44 6.56
C GLU A 200 -13.71 30.12 5.77
N ASP A 201 -13.69 30.23 4.44
CA ASP A 201 -13.48 29.03 3.56
C ASP A 201 -12.04 28.53 3.69
N SER A 202 -11.06 29.41 3.83
CA SER A 202 -9.66 29.05 4.08
C SER A 202 -9.48 28.28 5.39
N ILE A 203 -10.15 28.73 6.45
CA ILE A 203 -10.12 28.08 7.76
C ILE A 203 -10.77 26.69 7.68
N LYS A 204 -11.95 26.56 7.07
CA LYS A 204 -12.65 25.28 6.88
C LYS A 204 -11.79 24.30 6.10
N ILE A 205 -11.20 24.74 4.99
CA ILE A 205 -10.33 23.87 4.15
C ILE A 205 -9.10 23.43 4.94
N ALA A 206 -8.46 24.31 5.70
CA ALA A 206 -7.31 23.95 6.52
C ALA A 206 -7.69 22.90 7.60
N LYS A 207 -8.84 23.02 8.26
CA LYS A 207 -9.36 22.03 9.22
C LYS A 207 -9.62 20.67 8.56
N ILE A 208 -10.22 20.66 7.37
CA ILE A 208 -10.51 19.45 6.60
C ILE A 208 -9.21 18.73 6.22
N ILE A 209 -8.26 19.47 5.65
CA ILE A 209 -6.94 18.91 5.26
C ILE A 209 -6.23 18.34 6.50
N SER A 210 -6.30 19.04 7.64
CA SER A 210 -5.69 18.61 8.89
C SER A 210 -6.23 17.25 9.36
N LEU A 211 -7.55 17.08 9.42
CA LEU A 211 -8.14 15.81 9.86
C LEU A 211 -7.86 14.66 8.89
N ILE A 212 -7.90 14.93 7.60
CA ILE A 212 -7.58 13.90 6.59
C ILE A 212 -6.11 13.52 6.67
N ASP A 213 -5.18 14.44 6.88
CA ASP A 213 -3.75 14.15 6.99
C ASP A 213 -3.42 13.37 8.28
N LEU A 214 -4.11 13.67 9.38
CA LEU A 214 -3.94 12.99 10.67
C LEU A 214 -4.54 11.57 10.67
N PHE A 215 -5.76 11.40 10.17
CA PHE A 215 -6.55 10.16 10.36
C PHE A 215 -6.88 9.41 9.06
N GLY A 216 -6.69 10.02 7.88
CA GLY A 216 -7.09 9.43 6.59
C GLY A 216 -6.17 8.32 6.06
N LYS A 217 -4.95 8.20 6.58
CA LYS A 217 -3.93 7.27 6.03
C LYS A 217 -4.40 5.82 5.96
N ASN A 218 -5.01 5.32 7.03
CA ASN A 218 -5.49 3.94 7.11
C ASN A 218 -6.72 3.66 6.23
N LEU A 219 -7.38 4.71 5.75
CA LEU A 219 -8.53 4.67 4.85
C LEU A 219 -8.12 4.89 3.39
N SER A 220 -6.82 5.07 3.10
CA SER A 220 -6.35 5.57 1.79
C SER A 220 -7.04 6.87 1.35
N LEU A 221 -7.48 7.67 2.32
CA LEU A 221 -8.16 8.94 2.11
C LEU A 221 -7.13 10.06 2.11
N PHE A 222 -7.06 10.80 1.00
CA PHE A 222 -6.15 11.92 0.81
C PHE A 222 -6.92 13.17 0.41
N SER A 223 -6.44 14.35 0.80
CA SER A 223 -7.07 15.65 0.49
C SER A 223 -6.87 16.04 -0.98
N THR A 224 -7.41 15.23 -1.90
CA THR A 224 -7.44 15.56 -3.33
C THR A 224 -8.45 16.68 -3.60
N ILE A 225 -8.31 17.37 -4.75
CA ILE A 225 -9.27 18.41 -5.15
C ILE A 225 -10.69 17.86 -5.16
N GLU A 226 -10.89 16.64 -5.63
CA GLU A 226 -12.20 16.00 -5.71
C GLU A 226 -12.79 15.71 -4.32
N ILE A 227 -11.98 15.28 -3.35
CA ILE A 227 -12.42 15.08 -1.96
C ILE A 227 -12.78 16.44 -1.35
N LEU A 228 -11.97 17.48 -1.53
CA LEU A 228 -12.23 18.82 -1.00
C LEU A 228 -13.48 19.45 -1.61
N GLU A 229 -13.72 19.28 -2.91
CA GLU A 229 -14.96 19.74 -3.57
C GLU A 229 -16.22 19.10 -2.98
N ASN A 230 -16.14 17.84 -2.57
CA ASN A 230 -17.27 17.13 -1.99
C ASN A 230 -17.37 17.29 -0.46
N SER A 231 -16.36 17.86 0.19
CA SER A 231 -16.35 18.10 1.66
C SER A 231 -17.00 19.43 2.04
N ILE A 232 -16.99 20.39 1.14
CA ILE A 232 -17.44 21.77 1.35
C ILE A 232 -18.36 22.18 0.21
N TYR A 233 -19.41 22.94 0.51
CA TYR A 233 -20.34 23.47 -0.50
C TYR A 233 -19.75 24.73 -1.16
N ILE A 234 -18.62 24.59 -1.87
CA ILE A 234 -17.96 25.68 -2.58
C ILE A 234 -17.84 25.35 -4.06
N ASN A 235 -17.98 26.38 -4.91
CA ASN A 235 -17.73 26.23 -6.34
C ASN A 235 -16.25 25.90 -6.61
N LYS A 236 -15.98 25.01 -7.55
CA LYS A 236 -14.64 24.55 -7.96
C LYS A 236 -13.66 25.70 -8.27
N SER A 237 -14.12 26.79 -8.88
CA SER A 237 -13.27 27.95 -9.16
C SER A 237 -12.88 28.70 -7.89
N LYS A 238 -13.78 28.82 -6.90
CA LYS A 238 -13.52 29.44 -5.62
C LYS A 238 -12.58 28.55 -4.80
N LEU A 239 -12.80 27.22 -4.76
CA LEU A 239 -11.92 26.26 -4.09
C LEU A 239 -10.47 26.39 -4.59
N LYS A 240 -10.26 26.44 -5.91
CA LYS A 240 -8.92 26.61 -6.48
C LYS A 240 -8.25 27.91 -6.06
N LYS A 241 -9.00 29.02 -5.93
CA LYS A 241 -8.46 30.29 -5.45
C LYS A 241 -8.05 30.21 -3.98
N VAL A 242 -8.88 29.60 -3.14
CA VAL A 242 -8.59 29.42 -1.72
C VAL A 242 -7.36 28.51 -1.54
N LEU A 243 -7.29 27.40 -2.26
CA LEU A 243 -6.12 26.51 -2.20
C LEU A 243 -4.83 27.21 -2.60
N ARG A 244 -4.83 28.01 -3.68
CA ARG A 244 -3.65 28.81 -4.06
C ARG A 244 -3.26 29.82 -2.98
N ASN A 245 -4.23 30.54 -2.40
CA ASN A 245 -3.95 31.48 -1.33
C ASN A 245 -3.31 30.80 -0.11
N LEU A 246 -3.81 29.61 0.27
CA LEU A 246 -3.23 28.82 1.36
C LEU A 246 -1.82 28.28 1.04
N GLU A 247 -1.56 27.92 -0.23
CA GLU A 247 -0.22 27.54 -0.69
C GLU A 247 0.76 28.71 -0.69
N ASP A 248 0.35 29.87 -1.24
CA ASP A 248 1.17 31.08 -1.30
C ASP A 248 1.59 31.53 0.11
N LYS A 249 0.69 31.34 1.10
CA LYS A 249 0.96 31.65 2.52
C LYS A 249 1.64 30.52 3.28
N LYS A 250 2.09 29.46 2.59
CA LYS A 250 2.78 28.29 3.18
C LYS A 250 2.01 27.66 4.35
N ILE A 251 0.68 27.56 4.23
CA ILE A 251 -0.18 26.87 5.21
C ILE A 251 -0.40 25.44 4.78
N ILE A 252 -0.58 25.22 3.47
CA ILE A 252 -0.69 23.92 2.85
C ILE A 252 0.36 23.76 1.75
N VAL A 253 0.60 22.52 1.32
CA VAL A 253 1.48 22.17 0.20
C VAL A 253 0.82 21.09 -0.65
N PHE A 254 0.91 21.23 -1.98
CA PHE A 254 0.47 20.19 -2.90
C PHE A 254 1.56 19.14 -3.07
N ARG A 255 1.27 17.90 -2.69
CA ARG A 255 2.19 16.75 -2.82
C ARG A 255 1.88 15.96 -4.08
N LYS A 256 2.64 16.17 -5.14
CA LYS A 256 2.45 15.54 -6.45
C LYS A 256 2.38 14.00 -6.37
N PHE A 257 3.22 13.38 -5.54
CA PHE A 257 3.28 11.92 -5.38
C PHE A 257 2.02 11.29 -4.78
N LYS A 258 1.19 12.10 -4.09
CA LYS A 258 -0.12 11.70 -3.56
C LYS A 258 -1.28 12.30 -4.35
N ASN A 259 -1.00 13.23 -5.27
CA ASN A 259 -1.99 14.07 -5.94
C ASN A 259 -2.95 14.74 -4.93
N ALA A 260 -2.44 15.20 -3.80
CA ALA A 260 -3.23 15.68 -2.67
C ALA A 260 -2.54 16.83 -1.92
N TYR A 261 -3.35 17.66 -1.29
CA TYR A 261 -2.88 18.70 -0.37
C TYR A 261 -2.56 18.12 1.01
N ALA A 262 -1.58 18.69 1.68
CA ALA A 262 -1.20 18.38 3.06
C ALA A 262 -0.84 19.67 3.78
N LEU A 263 -0.76 19.62 5.10
CA LEU A 263 -0.28 20.76 5.87
C LEU A 263 1.20 21.03 5.56
N PHE A 264 1.55 22.31 5.51
CA PHE A 264 2.95 22.73 5.39
C PHE A 264 3.61 22.65 6.76
N SER A 265 4.56 21.76 6.91
CA SER A 265 5.23 21.45 8.19
C SER A 265 6.53 22.26 8.42
N GLY A 266 6.78 23.30 7.64
CA GLY A 266 7.80 24.31 8.00
C GLY A 266 9.26 23.96 7.67
N SER A 267 9.55 23.05 6.74
CA SER A 267 10.91 22.88 6.22
C SER A 267 11.23 23.91 5.15
N ASP A 268 12.40 24.54 5.22
CA ASP A 268 12.89 25.46 4.19
C ASP A 268 13.49 24.71 2.97
N ILE A 269 13.64 23.38 3.05
CA ILE A 269 14.21 22.56 1.99
C ILE A 269 13.12 22.18 0.99
N ASN A 270 13.23 22.72 -0.23
CA ASN A 270 12.33 22.36 -1.33
C ASN A 270 12.77 21.03 -1.99
N LEU A 271 12.29 19.91 -1.44
CA LEU A 271 12.61 18.56 -1.96
C LEU A 271 12.13 18.35 -3.40
N GLU A 272 11.07 19.05 -3.84
CA GLU A 272 10.55 18.96 -5.20
C GLU A 272 11.56 19.52 -6.21
N GLU A 273 12.01 20.74 -5.98
CA GLU A 273 12.99 21.42 -6.83
C GLU A 273 14.31 20.64 -6.90
N LEU A 274 14.82 20.18 -5.76
CA LEU A 274 16.03 19.37 -5.69
C LEU A 274 15.88 18.04 -6.44
N SER A 275 14.71 17.40 -6.33
CA SER A 275 14.43 16.17 -7.06
C SER A 275 14.38 16.40 -8.57
N GLU A 276 13.69 17.45 -9.04
CA GLU A 276 13.62 17.78 -10.47
C GLU A 276 15.01 18.09 -11.06
N LEU A 277 15.83 18.87 -10.36
CA LEU A 277 17.20 19.16 -10.77
C LEU A 277 18.05 17.88 -10.89
N ASN A 278 17.87 16.95 -9.96
CA ASN A 278 18.61 15.69 -9.98
C ASN A 278 18.10 14.74 -11.09
N LYS A 279 16.79 14.70 -11.36
CA LYS A 279 16.21 13.93 -12.49
C LYS A 279 16.81 14.33 -13.82
N ILE A 280 16.97 15.65 -14.08
CA ILE A 280 17.56 16.14 -15.31
C ILE A 280 18.97 15.57 -15.50
N LYS A 281 19.75 15.45 -14.41
CA LYS A 281 21.12 14.91 -14.44
C LYS A 281 21.18 13.42 -14.75
N ILE A 282 20.24 12.62 -14.19
CA ILE A 282 20.28 11.15 -14.26
C ILE A 282 19.33 10.57 -15.30
N LYS A 283 18.57 11.39 -16.04
CA LYS A 283 17.52 10.95 -16.98
C LYS A 283 17.98 9.90 -18.00
N ASN A 284 19.23 9.98 -18.45
CA ASN A 284 19.81 9.08 -19.44
C ASN A 284 20.74 8.02 -18.81
N ASP A 285 20.87 7.99 -17.49
CA ASP A 285 21.65 6.99 -16.80
C ASP A 285 20.77 5.78 -16.43
N TYR A 286 20.62 4.89 -17.41
CA TYR A 286 19.78 3.71 -17.27
C TYR A 286 20.27 2.73 -16.20
N GLU A 287 21.57 2.68 -15.92
CA GLU A 287 22.14 1.79 -14.90
C GLU A 287 21.70 2.24 -13.50
N ILE A 288 21.81 3.55 -13.22
CA ILE A 288 21.34 4.12 -11.96
C ILE A 288 19.81 3.91 -11.80
N ILE A 289 19.03 4.13 -12.88
CA ILE A 289 17.56 3.98 -12.82
C ILE A 289 17.18 2.52 -12.59
N LEU A 290 17.74 1.59 -13.36
CA LEU A 290 17.41 0.16 -13.24
C LEU A 290 17.92 -0.45 -11.93
N SER A 291 18.98 0.09 -11.32
CA SER A 291 19.45 -0.35 -10.00
C SER A 291 18.42 -0.11 -8.88
N GLN A 292 17.40 0.73 -9.12
CA GLN A 292 16.32 0.97 -8.16
C GLN A 292 15.22 -0.09 -8.20
N LEU A 293 15.21 -0.95 -9.23
CA LEU A 293 14.21 -1.99 -9.34
C LEU A 293 14.37 -3.02 -8.21
N PRO A 294 13.27 -3.45 -7.58
CA PRO A 294 13.32 -4.48 -6.57
C PRO A 294 13.68 -5.83 -7.20
N THR A 295 14.38 -6.65 -6.44
CA THR A 295 14.63 -8.05 -6.84
C THR A 295 13.29 -8.79 -6.91
N LEU A 296 12.95 -9.26 -8.11
CA LEU A 296 11.73 -10.01 -8.34
C LEU A 296 11.93 -11.50 -8.00
N GLN A 297 10.95 -12.10 -7.34
CA GLN A 297 10.99 -13.53 -7.07
C GLN A 297 11.02 -14.33 -8.37
N PRO A 298 11.81 -15.41 -8.46
CA PRO A 298 11.86 -16.24 -9.65
C PRO A 298 10.52 -16.92 -9.92
N ILE A 299 10.29 -17.29 -11.17
CA ILE A 299 9.09 -17.97 -11.63
C ILE A 299 9.37 -19.47 -11.71
N ILE A 300 8.48 -20.27 -11.15
CA ILE A 300 8.53 -21.73 -11.21
C ILE A 300 7.62 -22.22 -12.35
N ALA A 301 8.11 -23.11 -13.19
CA ALA A 301 7.37 -23.81 -14.23
C ALA A 301 6.48 -24.90 -13.61
N LYS A 302 5.36 -24.49 -13.00
CA LYS A 302 4.54 -25.39 -12.16
C LYS A 302 3.99 -26.58 -12.93
N ARG A 303 3.39 -26.38 -14.13
CA ARG A 303 2.85 -27.49 -14.93
C ARG A 303 3.95 -28.48 -15.32
N HIS A 304 5.09 -28.00 -15.82
CA HIS A 304 6.24 -28.83 -16.15
C HIS A 304 6.72 -29.65 -14.93
N PHE A 305 6.74 -29.02 -13.74
CA PHE A 305 7.09 -29.73 -12.50
C PHE A 305 6.08 -30.82 -12.16
N PHE A 306 4.78 -30.56 -12.28
CA PHE A 306 3.75 -31.58 -12.03
C PHE A 306 3.82 -32.75 -13.00
N GLU A 307 4.22 -32.54 -14.25
CA GLU A 307 4.32 -33.59 -15.25
C GLU A 307 5.64 -34.40 -15.17
N THR A 308 6.73 -33.76 -14.75
CA THR A 308 8.07 -34.35 -14.83
C THR A 308 8.74 -34.60 -13.48
N GLY A 309 8.19 -34.05 -12.38
CA GLY A 309 8.82 -34.03 -11.07
C GLY A 309 10.09 -33.18 -10.97
N THR A 310 10.47 -32.47 -12.03
CA THR A 310 11.70 -31.68 -12.10
C THR A 310 11.37 -30.18 -11.99
N GLN A 311 11.84 -29.51 -10.95
CA GLN A 311 11.62 -28.09 -10.76
C GLN A 311 12.50 -27.29 -11.72
N ARG A 312 11.87 -26.44 -12.54
CA ARG A 312 12.53 -25.49 -13.43
C ARG A 312 12.21 -24.08 -12.99
N ILE A 313 13.25 -23.28 -12.73
CA ILE A 313 13.15 -21.94 -12.16
C ILE A 313 13.67 -20.93 -13.19
N PHE A 314 12.94 -19.83 -13.38
CA PHE A 314 13.30 -18.73 -14.26
C PHE A 314 13.46 -17.45 -13.46
N GLN A 315 14.62 -16.81 -13.53
CA GLN A 315 14.85 -15.50 -12.92
C GLN A 315 14.19 -14.39 -13.72
N ARG A 316 14.06 -13.19 -13.14
CA ARG A 316 13.44 -12.06 -13.81
C ARG A 316 14.37 -10.86 -13.79
N PHE A 317 14.58 -10.25 -14.95
CA PHE A 317 15.44 -9.07 -15.13
C PHE A 317 14.76 -8.02 -16.00
N CYS A 318 15.12 -6.75 -15.80
CA CYS A 318 14.76 -5.63 -16.64
C CYS A 318 16.03 -5.02 -17.26
N LEU A 319 16.00 -4.76 -18.56
CA LEU A 319 17.09 -4.10 -19.28
C LEU A 319 16.52 -3.02 -20.22
N VAL A 320 17.32 -2.03 -20.56
CA VAL A 320 16.98 -1.07 -21.61
C VAL A 320 17.62 -1.51 -22.93
N LEU A 321 16.80 -1.61 -23.96
CA LEU A 321 17.24 -1.96 -25.31
C LEU A 321 17.68 -0.69 -26.07
N SER A 322 18.88 -0.20 -25.79
CA SER A 322 19.48 0.93 -26.53
C SER A 322 20.22 0.46 -27.78
N ASN A 323 21.08 -0.55 -27.63
CA ASN A 323 21.85 -1.16 -28.69
C ASN A 323 21.80 -2.69 -28.59
N VAL A 324 21.51 -3.38 -29.70
CA VAL A 324 21.35 -4.84 -29.73
C VAL A 324 22.59 -5.57 -29.22
N LYS A 325 23.79 -5.20 -29.71
CA LYS A 325 25.05 -5.85 -29.30
C LYS A 325 25.30 -5.70 -27.80
N LYS A 326 25.22 -4.45 -27.29
CA LYS A 326 25.42 -4.17 -25.85
C LYS A 326 24.37 -4.88 -24.98
N THR A 327 23.11 -4.93 -25.44
CA THR A 327 22.05 -5.65 -24.69
C THR A 327 22.29 -7.16 -24.69
N VAL A 328 22.77 -7.75 -25.77
CA VAL A 328 23.15 -9.17 -25.82
C VAL A 328 24.29 -9.46 -24.87
N GLU A 329 25.34 -8.62 -24.85
CA GLU A 329 26.44 -8.75 -23.90
C GLU A 329 25.94 -8.66 -22.46
N ASN A 330 25.08 -7.70 -22.15
CA ASN A 330 24.46 -7.57 -20.84
C ASN A 330 23.65 -8.82 -20.46
N ILE A 331 22.86 -9.40 -21.38
CA ILE A 331 22.10 -10.64 -21.13
C ILE A 331 23.04 -11.82 -20.82
N ILE A 332 24.15 -11.93 -21.54
CA ILE A 332 25.15 -13.00 -21.33
C ILE A 332 25.86 -12.82 -19.98
N GLN A 333 26.10 -11.58 -19.56
CA GLN A 333 26.75 -11.26 -18.29
C GLN A 333 25.80 -11.32 -17.08
N LEU A 334 24.48 -11.47 -17.28
CA LEU A 334 23.56 -11.61 -16.16
C LEU A 334 23.96 -12.81 -15.29
N ASP A 335 23.99 -12.58 -13.99
CA ASP A 335 24.21 -13.66 -12.99
C ASP A 335 22.97 -14.53 -12.90
N ILE A 336 22.72 -15.32 -13.95
CA ILE A 336 21.68 -16.33 -13.97
C ILE A 336 22.21 -17.54 -13.22
N SER A 337 21.71 -17.78 -12.00
CA SER A 337 22.09 -18.91 -11.17
C SER A 337 22.16 -20.23 -11.96
N ASN A 338 23.17 -21.05 -11.72
CA ASN A 338 23.31 -22.36 -12.35
C ASN A 338 22.12 -23.29 -12.07
N ALA A 339 21.43 -23.08 -10.94
CA ALA A 339 20.20 -23.78 -10.60
C ALA A 339 18.97 -23.31 -11.42
N SER A 340 19.07 -22.20 -12.15
CA SER A 340 17.97 -21.65 -12.95
C SER A 340 18.02 -22.22 -14.37
N ALA A 341 16.84 -22.60 -14.87
CA ALA A 341 16.64 -23.09 -16.24
C ALA A 341 16.79 -21.97 -17.29
N GLY A 342 16.53 -20.73 -16.88
CA GLY A 342 16.60 -19.56 -17.75
C GLY A 342 16.15 -18.27 -17.05
N ALA A 343 15.77 -17.29 -17.85
CA ALA A 343 15.30 -16.01 -17.34
C ALA A 343 14.24 -15.36 -18.23
N PHE A 344 13.37 -14.58 -17.60
CA PHE A 344 12.50 -13.61 -18.24
C PHE A 344 13.24 -12.26 -18.28
N ILE A 345 13.46 -11.73 -19.47
CA ILE A 345 14.10 -10.43 -19.69
C ILE A 345 13.04 -9.46 -20.20
N PHE A 346 12.68 -8.51 -19.35
CA PHE A 346 11.79 -7.43 -19.75
C PHE A 346 12.63 -6.31 -20.39
N LEU A 347 12.33 -5.98 -21.64
CA LEU A 347 13.05 -4.96 -22.40
C LEU A 347 12.25 -3.65 -22.42
N CYS A 348 12.86 -2.59 -21.92
CA CYS A 348 12.34 -1.23 -21.99
C CYS A 348 12.93 -0.53 -23.21
N LYS A 349 12.13 0.31 -23.85
CA LYS A 349 12.58 1.16 -24.97
C LYS A 349 13.47 2.29 -24.43
N SER A 350 14.57 2.60 -25.12
CA SER A 350 15.38 3.80 -24.85
C SER A 350 14.55 5.09 -25.09
N THR A 351 14.89 6.15 -24.39
CA THR A 351 14.28 7.48 -24.59
C THR A 351 14.56 8.07 -25.97
N GLU A 352 15.63 7.63 -26.62
CA GLU A 352 16.08 8.12 -27.94
C GLU A 352 15.43 7.40 -29.10
N ASP A 353 14.91 6.17 -28.91
CA ASP A 353 14.36 5.36 -29.97
C ASP A 353 12.92 5.74 -30.32
N THR A 354 12.55 5.61 -31.58
CA THR A 354 11.16 5.57 -32.02
C THR A 354 10.52 4.21 -31.72
N LYS A 355 9.20 4.10 -31.81
CA LYS A 355 8.49 2.82 -31.60
C LYS A 355 8.92 1.78 -32.67
N GLU A 356 9.12 2.21 -33.90
CA GLU A 356 9.51 1.36 -35.02
C GLU A 356 10.94 0.84 -34.91
N GLU A 357 11.88 1.68 -34.47
CA GLU A 357 13.27 1.30 -34.22
C GLU A 357 13.37 0.29 -33.08
N PHE A 358 12.61 0.51 -32.01
CA PHE A 358 12.55 -0.43 -30.90
C PHE A 358 12.02 -1.82 -31.32
N GLU A 359 10.93 -1.87 -32.11
CA GLU A 359 10.40 -3.14 -32.62
C GLU A 359 11.38 -3.86 -33.55
N LYS A 360 12.14 -3.14 -34.39
CA LYS A 360 13.22 -3.73 -35.20
C LYS A 360 14.29 -4.38 -34.34
N LYS A 361 14.81 -3.63 -33.35
CA LYS A 361 15.81 -4.12 -32.38
C LYS A 361 15.28 -5.32 -31.58
N LEU A 362 14.02 -5.28 -31.18
CA LEU A 362 13.36 -6.37 -30.43
C LEU A 362 13.27 -7.66 -31.28
N ASN A 363 12.94 -7.51 -32.56
CA ASN A 363 12.90 -8.64 -33.50
C ASN A 363 14.30 -9.22 -33.77
N GLU A 364 15.34 -8.39 -33.82
CA GLU A 364 16.71 -8.85 -33.99
C GLU A 364 17.18 -9.64 -32.76
N ILE A 365 16.98 -9.14 -31.55
CA ILE A 365 17.37 -9.80 -30.30
C ILE A 365 16.63 -11.14 -30.10
N SER A 366 15.33 -11.17 -30.45
CA SER A 366 14.53 -12.38 -30.27
C SER A 366 14.92 -13.55 -31.17
N LYS A 367 15.70 -13.31 -32.23
CA LYS A 367 16.27 -14.34 -33.12
C LYS A 367 17.58 -14.95 -32.58
N ILE A 368 18.21 -14.30 -31.59
CA ILE A 368 19.50 -14.76 -31.06
C ILE A 368 19.26 -15.94 -30.13
N LYS A 369 20.06 -17.00 -30.32
CA LYS A 369 20.07 -18.14 -29.40
C LYS A 369 21.06 -17.91 -28.27
N PHE A 370 20.57 -18.05 -27.05
CA PHE A 370 21.35 -17.95 -25.85
C PHE A 370 21.67 -19.33 -25.25
N PRO A 371 22.74 -19.46 -24.44
CA PRO A 371 23.09 -20.72 -23.79
C PRO A 371 22.00 -21.27 -22.85
N LYS A 372 21.26 -20.37 -22.22
CA LYS A 372 20.09 -20.69 -21.36
C LYS A 372 18.79 -20.24 -22.02
N ALA A 373 17.67 -20.72 -21.53
CA ALA A 373 16.35 -20.33 -22.02
C ALA A 373 16.05 -18.87 -21.65
N ILE A 374 16.20 -17.96 -22.60
CA ILE A 374 15.91 -16.54 -22.44
C ILE A 374 14.58 -16.22 -23.08
N ILE A 375 13.63 -15.76 -22.26
CA ILE A 375 12.28 -15.34 -22.65
C ILE A 375 12.27 -13.82 -22.64
N ILE A 376 12.06 -13.21 -23.80
CA ILE A 376 12.13 -11.76 -23.99
C ILE A 376 10.71 -11.19 -24.06
N GLY A 377 10.44 -10.13 -23.33
CA GLY A 377 9.15 -9.47 -23.32
C GLY A 377 9.22 -7.97 -23.20
N THR A 378 8.13 -7.31 -23.57
CA THR A 378 7.93 -5.87 -23.45
C THR A 378 6.46 -5.54 -23.24
N SER A 379 6.16 -4.37 -22.69
CA SER A 379 4.82 -3.82 -22.51
C SER A 379 4.82 -2.35 -22.89
N GLU A 380 3.72 -1.83 -23.40
CA GLU A 380 3.59 -0.39 -23.71
C GLU A 380 3.50 0.48 -22.47
N SER A 381 3.08 -0.09 -21.33
CA SER A 381 2.92 0.62 -20.05
C SER A 381 4.19 0.67 -19.18
N TYR A 382 5.35 0.22 -19.68
CA TYR A 382 6.61 0.24 -18.92
C TYR A 382 7.06 1.64 -18.45
N ILE A 383 6.59 2.70 -19.13
CA ILE A 383 6.93 4.09 -18.83
C ILE A 383 6.60 4.46 -17.38
N GLU A 384 5.52 3.90 -16.84
CA GLU A 384 5.10 4.18 -15.45
C GLU A 384 6.14 3.71 -14.43
N PHE A 385 6.54 2.44 -14.49
CA PHE A 385 7.52 1.94 -13.52
C PHE A 385 8.91 2.54 -13.72
N PHE A 386 9.26 2.88 -14.96
CA PHE A 386 10.52 3.55 -15.26
C PHE A 386 10.55 4.96 -14.64
N ASN A 387 9.46 5.71 -14.72
CA ASN A 387 9.32 7.00 -14.07
C ASN A 387 9.41 6.89 -12.55
N TYR A 388 8.78 5.87 -11.94
CA TYR A 388 8.91 5.64 -10.51
C TYR A 388 10.35 5.29 -10.09
N ALA A 389 11.04 4.49 -10.90
CA ALA A 389 12.46 4.18 -10.66
C ALA A 389 13.35 5.43 -10.75
N LEU A 390 13.09 6.31 -11.73
CA LEU A 390 13.76 7.60 -11.88
C LEU A 390 13.51 8.52 -10.67
N GLU A 391 12.26 8.57 -10.16
CA GLU A 391 11.93 9.31 -8.94
C GLU A 391 12.73 8.81 -7.73
N ILE A 392 12.78 7.49 -7.54
CA ILE A 392 13.53 6.87 -6.43
C ILE A 392 15.02 7.19 -6.56
N ALA A 393 15.60 7.04 -7.76
CA ALA A 393 17.00 7.37 -8.00
C ALA A 393 17.31 8.84 -7.71
N SER A 394 16.43 9.74 -8.15
CA SER A 394 16.54 11.16 -7.88
C SER A 394 16.50 11.48 -6.40
N LEU A 395 15.50 10.96 -5.67
CA LEU A 395 15.35 11.21 -4.23
C LEU A 395 16.51 10.62 -3.41
N LYS A 396 17.04 9.46 -3.78
CA LYS A 396 18.25 8.90 -3.17
C LYS A 396 19.46 9.76 -3.43
N GLY A 397 19.62 10.27 -4.66
CA GLY A 397 20.68 11.22 -5.01
C GLY A 397 20.58 12.52 -4.23
N VAL A 398 19.39 13.07 -4.04
CA VAL A 398 19.16 14.25 -3.19
C VAL A 398 19.55 13.98 -1.74
N LYS A 399 19.19 12.80 -1.19
CA LYS A 399 19.59 12.40 0.16
C LYS A 399 21.11 12.41 0.37
N THR A 400 21.87 11.97 -0.63
CA THR A 400 23.32 11.90 -0.53
C THR A 400 24.02 13.22 -0.84
N SER A 401 23.45 14.07 -1.71
CA SER A 401 24.07 15.30 -2.18
C SER A 401 23.75 16.54 -1.34
N VAL A 402 22.72 16.49 -0.47
CA VAL A 402 22.25 17.63 0.34
C VAL A 402 22.35 17.31 1.84
N PRO A 403 23.49 17.60 2.50
CA PRO A 403 23.69 17.29 3.92
C PRO A 403 22.69 17.98 4.85
N ALA A 404 22.13 19.13 4.44
CA ALA A 404 21.13 19.87 5.21
C ALA A 404 19.87 19.05 5.51
N ILE A 405 19.56 18.04 4.71
CA ILE A 405 18.40 17.13 4.93
C ILE A 405 18.58 16.29 6.20
N GLU A 406 19.81 15.92 6.55
CA GLU A 406 20.05 15.13 7.76
C GLU A 406 19.79 15.92 9.04
N GLY A 407 19.98 17.24 9.01
CA GLY A 407 19.70 18.17 10.11
C GLY A 407 18.22 18.57 10.20
N ASP A 408 17.44 18.37 9.13
CA ASP A 408 16.02 18.73 9.07
C ASP A 408 15.13 17.50 9.22
N ALA A 409 14.57 17.30 10.42
CA ALA A 409 13.71 16.16 10.75
C ALA A 409 12.47 16.09 9.84
N ILE A 410 11.95 17.23 9.37
CA ILE A 410 10.76 17.35 8.54
C ILE A 410 11.10 16.93 7.10
N ALA A 411 12.14 17.50 6.51
CA ALA A 411 12.61 17.13 5.19
C ALA A 411 12.99 15.63 5.12
N LYS A 412 13.63 15.11 6.16
CA LYS A 412 13.99 13.69 6.29
C LYS A 412 12.76 12.77 6.33
N LYS A 413 11.72 13.16 7.11
CA LYS A 413 10.46 12.41 7.21
C LYS A 413 9.71 12.44 5.87
N GLU A 414 9.67 13.59 5.21
CA GLU A 414 9.02 13.73 3.90
C GLU A 414 9.75 12.93 2.82
N LEU A 415 11.08 13.01 2.76
CA LEU A 415 11.90 12.25 1.82
C LEU A 415 11.71 10.74 2.00
N SER A 416 11.71 10.24 3.24
CA SER A 416 11.46 8.82 3.50
C SER A 416 10.03 8.39 3.13
N ALA A 417 9.03 9.23 3.38
CA ALA A 417 7.65 8.97 2.97
C ALA A 417 7.49 8.92 1.45
N ARG A 418 8.14 9.83 0.71
CA ARG A 418 8.17 9.83 -0.76
C ARG A 418 8.86 8.59 -1.31
N LEU A 419 10.02 8.21 -0.76
CA LEU A 419 10.74 7.01 -1.17
C LEU A 419 9.88 5.76 -0.99
N THR A 420 9.25 5.59 0.17
CA THR A 420 8.36 4.44 0.44
C THR A 420 7.16 4.41 -0.51
N ALA A 421 6.55 5.56 -0.78
CA ALA A 421 5.41 5.66 -1.68
C ALA A 421 5.81 5.25 -3.12
N TYR A 422 6.91 5.79 -3.64
CA TYR A 422 7.38 5.44 -4.99
C TYR A 422 7.87 3.99 -5.09
N GLN A 423 8.49 3.43 -4.04
CA GLN A 423 8.86 2.01 -4.00
C GLN A 423 7.65 1.09 -4.10
N ASN A 424 6.56 1.40 -3.41
CA ASN A 424 5.32 0.64 -3.50
C ASN A 424 4.67 0.76 -4.89
N LEU A 425 4.63 1.96 -5.46
CA LEU A 425 4.12 2.20 -6.82
C LEU A 425 4.96 1.46 -7.86
N LEU A 426 6.30 1.52 -7.72
CA LEU A 426 7.23 0.81 -8.58
C LEU A 426 7.01 -0.70 -8.54
N PHE A 427 6.91 -1.29 -7.34
CA PHE A 427 6.69 -2.72 -7.18
C PHE A 427 5.40 -3.19 -7.86
N ASN A 428 4.29 -2.48 -7.60
CA ASN A 428 2.99 -2.81 -8.18
C ASN A 428 2.99 -2.65 -9.71
N SER A 429 3.52 -1.55 -10.22
CA SER A 429 3.58 -1.28 -11.66
C SER A 429 4.48 -2.29 -12.38
N LEU A 430 5.63 -2.63 -11.79
CA LEU A 430 6.54 -3.63 -12.33
C LEU A 430 5.88 -5.01 -12.41
N PHE A 431 5.20 -5.44 -11.35
CA PHE A 431 4.47 -6.70 -11.32
C PHE A 431 3.40 -6.77 -12.43
N ILE A 432 2.57 -5.73 -12.55
CA ILE A 432 1.53 -5.64 -13.59
C ILE A 432 2.13 -5.68 -15.00
N ASN A 433 3.27 -5.00 -15.21
CA ASN A 433 3.94 -4.98 -16.52
C ASN A 433 4.50 -6.36 -16.90
N PHE A 434 5.07 -7.10 -15.95
CA PHE A 434 5.52 -8.47 -16.19
C PHE A 434 4.35 -9.39 -16.55
N GLU A 435 3.22 -9.31 -15.86
CA GLU A 435 2.04 -10.13 -16.14
C GLU A 435 1.39 -9.80 -17.50
N LYS A 436 1.42 -8.54 -17.91
CA LYS A 436 0.79 -8.08 -19.16
C LYS A 436 1.75 -8.02 -20.35
N ALA A 437 3.01 -8.31 -20.18
CA ALA A 437 4.01 -8.22 -21.24
C ALA A 437 3.74 -9.22 -22.38
N ASN A 438 4.11 -8.79 -23.58
CA ASN A 438 4.13 -9.65 -24.76
C ASN A 438 5.43 -10.45 -24.79
N TRP A 439 5.38 -11.70 -24.34
CA TRP A 439 6.54 -12.58 -24.22
C TRP A 439 6.82 -13.35 -25.52
N ARG A 440 8.10 -13.50 -25.85
CA ARG A 440 8.59 -14.22 -27.02
C ARG A 440 9.74 -15.17 -26.61
N PHE A 441 9.75 -16.34 -27.20
CA PHE A 441 10.85 -17.30 -27.09
C PHE A 441 11.25 -17.79 -28.49
N ASN A 442 12.53 -17.76 -28.84
CA ASN A 442 13.03 -18.12 -30.19
C ASN A 442 12.24 -17.44 -31.33
N ASN A 443 11.97 -16.16 -31.21
CA ASN A 443 11.19 -15.33 -32.14
C ASN A 443 9.69 -15.71 -32.26
N GLN A 444 9.20 -16.66 -31.48
CA GLN A 444 7.78 -17.02 -31.46
C GLN A 444 7.08 -16.35 -30.30
N LYS A 445 5.92 -15.72 -30.57
CA LYS A 445 5.09 -15.11 -29.55
C LYS A 445 4.40 -16.21 -28.73
N ILE A 446 4.49 -16.10 -27.40
CA ILE A 446 3.83 -17.04 -26.48
C ILE A 446 2.45 -16.50 -26.13
N THR A 447 1.41 -17.31 -26.24
CA THR A 447 0.02 -16.95 -25.99
C THR A 447 -0.50 -17.31 -24.60
N SER A 448 0.33 -17.96 -23.78
CA SER A 448 -0.04 -18.36 -22.41
C SER A 448 -0.36 -17.16 -21.52
N LYS A 449 -1.33 -17.34 -20.61
CA LYS A 449 -1.93 -16.24 -19.85
C LYS A 449 -1.12 -15.75 -18.64
N ASN A 450 -0.25 -16.60 -18.09
CA ASN A 450 0.55 -16.26 -16.91
C ASN A 450 2.00 -16.73 -17.03
N LEU A 451 2.89 -16.10 -16.27
CA LEU A 451 4.33 -16.35 -16.33
C LEU A 451 4.71 -17.81 -16.02
N SER A 452 4.03 -18.46 -15.09
CA SER A 452 4.29 -19.87 -14.76
C SER A 452 3.92 -20.82 -15.88
N SER A 453 2.84 -20.52 -16.65
CA SER A 453 2.47 -21.28 -17.84
C SER A 453 3.48 -21.06 -18.96
N ILE A 454 3.92 -19.81 -19.19
CA ILE A 454 4.97 -19.48 -20.15
C ILE A 454 6.27 -20.24 -19.82
N ALA A 455 6.69 -20.22 -18.56
CA ALA A 455 7.85 -20.95 -18.08
C ALA A 455 7.73 -22.46 -18.34
N SER A 456 6.51 -23.01 -18.16
CA SER A 456 6.25 -24.43 -18.43
C SER A 456 6.30 -24.77 -19.91
N ASP A 457 5.69 -23.94 -20.78
CA ASP A 457 5.73 -24.14 -22.23
C ASP A 457 7.16 -24.11 -22.78
N VAL A 458 7.97 -23.16 -22.30
CA VAL A 458 9.39 -23.06 -22.68
C VAL A 458 10.20 -24.22 -22.12
N SER A 459 9.91 -24.66 -20.89
CA SER A 459 10.58 -25.84 -20.31
C SER A 459 10.28 -27.13 -21.09
N ASP A 460 9.03 -27.29 -21.55
CA ASP A 460 8.65 -28.44 -22.37
C ASP A 460 9.37 -28.46 -23.73
N GLN A 461 9.59 -27.28 -24.34
CA GLN A 461 10.33 -27.13 -25.58
C GLN A 461 11.83 -27.39 -25.40
N VAL A 462 12.45 -26.82 -24.37
CA VAL A 462 13.90 -26.91 -24.13
C VAL A 462 14.27 -28.28 -23.58
N TYR A 463 13.45 -28.82 -22.71
CA TYR A 463 13.70 -30.11 -22.00
C TYR A 463 12.75 -31.22 -22.44
N HIS A 464 12.46 -31.30 -23.73
CA HIS A 464 11.50 -32.22 -24.31
C HIS A 464 11.81 -33.74 -24.06
N LEU A 465 13.07 -34.07 -23.73
CA LEU A 465 13.51 -35.41 -23.36
C LEU A 465 13.29 -35.74 -21.88
N THR A 466 12.80 -34.77 -21.05
CA THR A 466 12.55 -35.06 -19.63
C THR A 466 11.40 -36.05 -19.48
N PRO A 467 11.60 -37.19 -18.78
CA PRO A 467 10.56 -38.19 -18.62
C PRO A 467 9.37 -37.62 -17.80
N LYS A 468 8.17 -37.99 -18.24
CA LYS A 468 6.94 -37.64 -17.50
C LYS A 468 6.71 -38.66 -16.39
N ILE A 469 6.62 -38.16 -15.15
CA ILE A 469 6.40 -39.00 -13.97
C ILE A 469 4.93 -38.81 -13.55
N GLN A 470 4.11 -39.84 -13.80
CA GLN A 470 2.69 -39.84 -13.41
C GLN A 470 2.48 -40.44 -12.01
N ASN A 471 3.20 -39.94 -11.01
CA ASN A 471 3.09 -40.41 -9.64
C ASN A 471 2.72 -39.27 -8.70
N GLU A 472 1.48 -39.28 -8.22
CA GLU A 472 0.95 -38.28 -7.29
C GLU A 472 1.80 -38.10 -6.02
N LEU A 473 2.48 -39.14 -5.55
CA LEU A 473 3.34 -39.09 -4.36
C LEU A 473 4.60 -38.25 -4.58
N VAL A 474 5.07 -38.16 -5.84
CA VAL A 474 6.27 -37.39 -6.22
C VAL A 474 5.92 -35.93 -6.63
N ILE A 475 4.68 -35.71 -7.06
CA ILE A 475 4.22 -34.43 -7.65
C ILE A 475 3.60 -33.49 -6.60
N ARG A 476 3.36 -33.92 -5.37
CA ARG A 476 2.73 -33.08 -4.33
C ARG A 476 3.61 -31.87 -3.98
N GLU A 477 3.00 -30.71 -3.77
CA GLU A 477 3.67 -29.46 -3.36
C GLU A 477 4.53 -29.64 -2.08
N LYS A 478 4.10 -30.51 -1.17
CA LYS A 478 4.88 -30.94 0.00
C LYS A 478 5.06 -32.45 -0.07
N LEU A 479 6.24 -32.86 -0.48
CA LEU A 479 6.64 -34.25 -0.44
C LEU A 479 6.77 -34.72 1.02
N SER A 480 6.31 -35.96 1.29
CA SER A 480 6.62 -36.60 2.57
C SER A 480 8.13 -36.87 2.67
N THR A 481 8.67 -36.94 3.89
CA THR A 481 10.08 -37.27 4.13
C THR A 481 10.50 -38.58 3.46
N MET A 482 9.62 -39.58 3.39
CA MET A 482 9.87 -40.82 2.70
C MET A 482 9.92 -40.67 1.17
N ALA A 483 9.04 -39.80 0.59
CA ALA A 483 9.07 -39.53 -0.85
C ALA A 483 10.32 -38.74 -1.27
N VAL A 484 10.78 -37.81 -0.43
CA VAL A 484 12.05 -37.10 -0.62
C VAL A 484 13.23 -38.07 -0.57
N ALA A 485 13.30 -38.93 0.45
CA ALA A 485 14.37 -39.92 0.58
C ALA A 485 14.37 -40.94 -0.59
N GLY A 486 13.18 -41.36 -1.04
CA GLY A 486 13.01 -42.23 -2.17
C GLY A 486 13.47 -41.62 -3.50
N SER A 487 13.16 -40.35 -3.74
CA SER A 487 13.60 -39.64 -4.95
C SER A 487 15.13 -39.44 -4.96
N TYR A 488 15.73 -39.06 -3.83
CA TYR A 488 17.19 -38.97 -3.69
C TYR A 488 17.85 -40.34 -3.88
N GLY A 489 17.29 -41.42 -3.31
CA GLY A 489 17.78 -42.78 -3.50
C GLY A 489 17.72 -43.23 -4.96
N LEU A 490 16.65 -42.87 -5.69
CA LEU A 490 16.52 -43.17 -7.11
C LEU A 490 17.55 -42.40 -7.95
N ILE A 491 17.69 -41.10 -7.71
CA ILE A 491 18.67 -40.28 -8.43
C ILE A 491 20.09 -40.77 -8.20
N ASN A 492 20.45 -41.09 -6.95
CA ASN A 492 21.77 -41.64 -6.63
C ASN A 492 22.03 -42.98 -7.31
N ARG A 493 21.02 -43.86 -7.40
CA ARG A 493 21.16 -45.15 -8.13
C ARG A 493 21.36 -44.95 -9.63
N ILE A 494 20.64 -44.01 -10.24
CA ILE A 494 20.79 -43.67 -11.66
C ILE A 494 22.20 -43.13 -11.92
N LEU A 495 22.69 -42.19 -11.07
CA LEU A 495 24.02 -41.62 -11.21
C LEU A 495 25.14 -42.66 -11.00
N ASN A 496 24.99 -43.55 -10.03
CA ASN A 496 25.99 -44.57 -9.75
C ASN A 496 25.99 -45.74 -10.77
N ASN A 497 24.87 -45.96 -11.46
CA ASN A 497 24.80 -46.99 -12.54
C ASN A 497 25.17 -46.45 -13.92
N SER A 498 25.44 -45.15 -14.05
CA SER A 498 25.91 -44.52 -15.29
C SER A 498 27.45 -44.37 -15.33
N GLN A 499 28.16 -44.93 -14.36
CA GLN A 499 29.60 -45.18 -14.38
C GLN A 499 29.87 -46.67 -14.65
#